data_5306d8945ad65a5d19396c1613a44ea1
#
_entry.id   5306d8945ad65a5d19396c1613a44ea1
#
_cell.length_a   1.000
_cell.length_b   1.000
_cell.length_c   1.000
_cell.angle_alpha   90.00
_cell.angle_beta   90.00
_cell.angle_gamma   90.00
#
_symmetry.space_group_name_H-M   'P 1'
#
loop_
_entity.id
_entity.type
_entity.pdbx_description
1 polymer ?
#
loop_
_entity_poly.entity_id
_entity_poly.type
_entity_poly.pdbx_seq_one_letter_code
_entity_poly.pdbx_strand_id
1 'polypeptide(L)'
;AQLLKQYWGYDSFRGIQEEIINSISENKDTLGLMPTGGGKSITFQVPALAKDGLCLVITPLIALMKDQVQNLRKRGIKALSIYSGMSRQDIITTLENCIFGNYKFLYISPERLDTEIFRTKLRKMKVSMITVDESHCISQWGYDFRPAYLKIAEIRELLPDVPILALTATATPEVVKDIQARLHFRRENVFRMSFERSNLAYIVRKTDNKTGELLHILRSMPGSAIVYVRNRRRTKEITELLNNEDITADFYHAGLDDATKDIRQHRWQSGGSRVMVATNAFGMGIDKPDVRIVIHMDLPDSIEAYFQEAGRAGRDGQKAYAVILYAKADKTTLHKRIPDTFPEKEYIKDVYEHLQYYYQMAMGDGLDCVREFNIEDFCRKFKYFPVPVDSALKILTQAGYLEYTGEQDNTSRLLFTIRRDELYRLREMGDDMDKLIQTVLRSYTGVFTDYTYINEDSLAIRTGLTRRQIYEQLVHLAKLRIVSYIPRKKTPYIIYTRERIEAQLIHISP
;
A
#
# COMPACT_ATOMS: atom_id res chain seq x y z
N ALA A 1 8.20 -16.98 -25.51
CA ALA A 1 9.64 -17.19 -25.35
C ALA A 1 10.50 -16.13 -26.05
N GLN A 2 10.25 -15.81 -27.35
CA GLN A 2 11.05 -14.81 -28.10
C GLN A 2 11.09 -13.44 -27.43
N LEU A 3 9.95 -12.88 -26.99
CA LEU A 3 9.87 -11.60 -26.26
C LEU A 3 10.60 -11.65 -24.93
N LEU A 4 10.52 -12.76 -24.22
CA LEU A 4 11.24 -12.96 -22.97
C LEU A 4 12.76 -12.85 -23.17
N LYS A 5 13.27 -13.51 -24.21
CA LYS A 5 14.69 -13.46 -24.56
C LYS A 5 15.11 -12.06 -25.04
N GLN A 6 14.29 -11.43 -25.87
CA GLN A 6 14.59 -10.11 -26.46
C GLN A 6 14.70 -9.01 -25.39
N TYR A 7 13.78 -8.94 -24.42
CA TYR A 7 13.69 -7.84 -23.48
C TYR A 7 14.31 -8.14 -22.11
N TRP A 8 14.33 -9.41 -21.69
CA TRP A 8 14.85 -9.82 -20.36
C TRP A 8 16.09 -10.71 -20.43
N GLY A 9 16.42 -11.27 -21.59
CA GLY A 9 17.58 -12.13 -21.78
C GLY A 9 17.41 -13.54 -21.23
N TYR A 10 16.17 -13.96 -20.87
CA TYR A 10 15.89 -15.30 -20.36
C TYR A 10 15.46 -16.24 -21.50
N ASP A 11 15.98 -17.45 -21.50
CA ASP A 11 15.67 -18.46 -22.54
C ASP A 11 14.34 -19.19 -22.27
N SER A 12 13.90 -19.28 -21.02
CA SER A 12 12.69 -20.01 -20.62
C SER A 12 11.95 -19.34 -19.48
N PHE A 13 10.65 -19.62 -19.40
CA PHE A 13 9.81 -19.24 -18.26
C PHE A 13 10.11 -20.11 -17.04
N ARG A 14 9.76 -19.61 -15.85
CA ARG A 14 9.95 -20.32 -14.58
C ARG A 14 8.61 -20.71 -13.97
N GLY A 15 8.54 -21.90 -13.38
CA GLY A 15 7.35 -22.36 -12.68
C GLY A 15 6.08 -22.23 -13.53
N ILE A 16 5.04 -21.62 -12.97
CA ILE A 16 3.74 -21.45 -13.62
C ILE A 16 3.62 -20.22 -14.54
N GLN A 17 4.72 -19.51 -14.81
CA GLN A 17 4.68 -18.28 -15.63
C GLN A 17 4.10 -18.57 -17.02
N GLU A 18 4.51 -19.63 -17.67
CA GLU A 18 4.04 -19.99 -19.01
C GLU A 18 2.54 -20.33 -19.04
N GLU A 19 2.06 -21.06 -18.05
CA GLU A 19 0.64 -21.39 -17.90
C GLU A 19 -0.23 -20.14 -17.72
N ILE A 20 0.20 -19.20 -16.87
CA ILE A 20 -0.50 -17.93 -16.68
C ILE A 20 -0.47 -17.10 -17.96
N ILE A 21 0.68 -17.00 -18.64
CA ILE A 21 0.83 -16.26 -19.88
C ILE A 21 -0.08 -16.82 -20.98
N ASN A 22 -0.15 -18.13 -21.13
CA ASN A 22 -1.03 -18.78 -22.09
C ASN A 22 -2.50 -18.51 -21.75
N SER A 23 -2.89 -18.65 -20.50
CA SER A 23 -4.26 -18.40 -20.04
C SER A 23 -4.73 -16.98 -20.35
N ILE A 24 -3.94 -15.96 -19.99
CA ILE A 24 -4.31 -14.55 -20.26
C ILE A 24 -4.23 -14.21 -21.76
N SER A 25 -3.35 -14.86 -22.51
CA SER A 25 -3.24 -14.69 -23.96
C SER A 25 -4.46 -15.24 -24.68
N GLU A 26 -5.11 -16.27 -24.14
CA GLU A 26 -6.38 -16.82 -24.61
C GLU A 26 -7.60 -16.01 -24.15
N ASN A 27 -7.40 -14.81 -23.61
CA ASN A 27 -8.45 -13.93 -23.07
C ASN A 27 -9.26 -14.53 -21.90
N LYS A 28 -8.65 -15.41 -21.11
CA LYS A 28 -9.24 -15.97 -19.90
C LYS A 28 -8.88 -15.09 -18.71
N ASP A 29 -9.86 -14.78 -17.86
CA ASP A 29 -9.58 -14.19 -16.56
C ASP A 29 -8.75 -15.16 -15.74
N THR A 30 -7.69 -14.68 -15.13
CA THR A 30 -6.65 -15.53 -14.54
C THR A 30 -6.23 -14.98 -13.19
N LEU A 31 -6.20 -15.82 -12.17
CA LEU A 31 -5.60 -15.50 -10.86
C LEU A 31 -4.32 -16.31 -10.69
N GLY A 32 -3.20 -15.62 -10.52
CA GLY A 32 -1.90 -16.20 -10.26
C GLY A 32 -1.49 -16.01 -8.78
N LEU A 33 -1.33 -17.13 -8.08
CA LEU A 33 -0.74 -17.15 -6.73
C LEU A 33 0.74 -17.49 -6.87
N MET A 34 1.58 -16.47 -6.74
CA MET A 34 3.01 -16.58 -6.94
C MET A 34 3.75 -15.94 -5.75
N PRO A 35 4.70 -16.63 -5.13
CA PRO A 35 5.49 -16.08 -4.03
C PRO A 35 6.29 -14.86 -4.46
N THR A 36 6.71 -14.07 -3.49
CA THR A 36 7.64 -12.96 -3.71
C THR A 36 8.93 -13.48 -4.34
N GLY A 37 9.38 -12.83 -5.42
CA GLY A 37 10.53 -13.32 -6.21
C GLY A 37 10.20 -14.38 -7.25
N GLY A 38 8.94 -14.83 -7.36
CA GLY A 38 8.48 -15.78 -8.38
C GLY A 38 8.37 -15.22 -9.80
N GLY A 39 8.78 -13.97 -10.02
CA GLY A 39 8.74 -13.34 -11.35
C GLY A 39 7.34 -12.94 -11.80
N LYS A 40 6.50 -12.45 -10.89
CA LYS A 40 5.12 -12.01 -11.18
C LYS A 40 5.03 -11.01 -12.34
N SER A 41 5.95 -10.06 -12.43
CA SER A 41 5.94 -9.01 -13.45
C SER A 41 6.02 -9.58 -14.88
N ILE A 42 6.79 -10.63 -15.10
CA ILE A 42 6.93 -11.29 -16.43
C ILE A 42 5.58 -11.85 -16.89
N THR A 43 4.75 -12.34 -15.98
CA THR A 43 3.47 -12.98 -16.32
C THR A 43 2.48 -12.04 -16.99
N PHE A 44 2.58 -10.73 -16.76
CA PHE A 44 1.74 -9.75 -17.47
C PHE A 44 2.53 -8.92 -18.49
N GLN A 45 3.81 -8.67 -18.27
CA GLN A 45 4.60 -7.86 -19.20
C GLN A 45 4.82 -8.55 -20.54
N VAL A 46 5.12 -9.83 -20.54
CA VAL A 46 5.31 -10.59 -21.78
C VAL A 46 4.03 -10.70 -22.62
N PRO A 47 2.88 -11.15 -22.09
CA PRO A 47 1.65 -11.21 -22.88
C PRO A 47 1.15 -9.83 -23.32
N ALA A 48 1.34 -8.79 -22.52
CA ALA A 48 1.00 -7.42 -22.92
C ALA A 48 1.79 -6.95 -24.13
N LEU A 49 3.08 -7.31 -24.23
CA LEU A 49 3.90 -6.98 -25.40
C LEU A 49 3.46 -7.76 -26.65
N ALA A 50 2.95 -8.98 -26.48
CA ALA A 50 2.45 -9.80 -27.57
C ALA A 50 1.07 -9.37 -28.07
N LYS A 51 0.26 -8.74 -27.24
CA LYS A 51 -1.07 -8.24 -27.59
C LYS A 51 -1.00 -6.86 -28.24
N ASP A 52 -1.93 -6.58 -29.12
CA ASP A 52 -2.12 -5.22 -29.64
C ASP A 52 -2.97 -4.40 -28.67
N GLY A 53 -2.43 -3.26 -28.23
CA GLY A 53 -3.05 -2.37 -27.27
C GLY A 53 -2.25 -2.17 -25.99
N LEU A 54 -2.89 -1.57 -25.01
CA LEU A 54 -2.32 -1.14 -23.73
C LEU A 54 -2.70 -2.12 -22.61
N CYS A 55 -1.75 -2.48 -21.78
CA CYS A 55 -2.00 -3.15 -20.50
C CYS A 55 -2.21 -2.10 -19.41
N LEU A 56 -3.39 -2.13 -18.79
CA LEU A 56 -3.68 -1.33 -17.59
C LEU A 56 -3.23 -2.11 -16.34
N VAL A 57 -2.26 -1.57 -15.62
CA VAL A 57 -1.71 -2.20 -14.39
C VAL A 57 -2.14 -1.42 -13.17
N ILE A 58 -2.94 -2.04 -12.31
CA ILE A 58 -3.41 -1.46 -11.07
C ILE A 58 -2.53 -1.98 -9.94
N THR A 59 -1.85 -1.08 -9.25
CA THR A 59 -0.93 -1.40 -8.15
C THR A 59 -1.00 -0.33 -7.04
N PRO A 60 -0.92 -0.73 -5.76
CA PRO A 60 -1.10 0.20 -4.64
C PRO A 60 0.16 0.98 -4.28
N LEU A 61 1.32 0.57 -4.77
CA LEU A 61 2.62 1.06 -4.33
C LEU A 61 3.26 1.99 -5.37
N ILE A 62 3.23 3.28 -5.09
CA ILE A 62 3.75 4.32 -6.00
C ILE A 62 5.25 4.13 -6.28
N ALA A 63 6.05 3.81 -5.27
CA ALA A 63 7.48 3.58 -5.45
C ALA A 63 7.76 2.40 -6.40
N LEU A 64 7.08 1.26 -6.18
CA LEU A 64 7.20 0.09 -7.04
C LEU A 64 6.72 0.37 -8.46
N MET A 65 5.62 1.12 -8.59
CA MET A 65 5.10 1.58 -9.89
C MET A 65 6.15 2.37 -10.68
N LYS A 66 6.80 3.35 -10.03
CA LYS A 66 7.85 4.17 -10.64
C LYS A 66 9.04 3.33 -11.07
N ASP A 67 9.49 2.42 -10.22
CA ASP A 67 10.61 1.52 -10.53
C ASP A 67 10.30 0.61 -11.71
N GLN A 68 9.11 0.02 -11.75
CA GLN A 68 8.69 -0.84 -12.87
C GLN A 68 8.61 -0.06 -14.18
N VAL A 69 8.01 1.13 -14.17
CA VAL A 69 7.94 2.00 -15.36
C VAL A 69 9.34 2.38 -15.85
N GLN A 70 10.24 2.74 -14.93
CA GLN A 70 11.62 3.07 -15.28
C GLN A 70 12.37 1.88 -15.87
N ASN A 71 12.19 0.69 -15.31
CA ASN A 71 12.80 -0.54 -15.77
C ASN A 71 12.30 -0.94 -17.17
N LEU A 72 11.01 -0.76 -17.46
CA LEU A 72 10.44 -0.98 -18.79
C LEU A 72 11.03 0.01 -19.80
N ARG A 73 11.11 1.29 -19.45
CA ARG A 73 11.69 2.33 -20.30
C ARG A 73 13.16 2.07 -20.64
N LYS A 74 13.94 1.60 -19.65
CA LYS A 74 15.35 1.19 -19.88
C LYS A 74 15.48 0.05 -20.91
N ARG A 75 14.44 -0.78 -21.04
CA ARG A 75 14.36 -1.86 -22.05
C ARG A 75 13.77 -1.39 -23.38
N GLY A 76 13.53 -0.09 -23.56
CA GLY A 76 12.91 0.46 -24.77
C GLY A 76 11.40 0.24 -24.87
N ILE A 77 10.74 -0.16 -23.77
CA ILE A 77 9.31 -0.37 -23.72
C ILE A 77 8.62 0.89 -23.21
N LYS A 78 7.65 1.41 -23.95
CA LYS A 78 6.91 2.60 -23.58
C LYS A 78 5.91 2.31 -22.47
N ALA A 79 6.13 2.91 -21.31
CA ALA A 79 5.29 2.78 -20.13
C ALA A 79 5.08 4.15 -19.46
N LEU A 80 3.90 4.36 -18.90
CA LEU A 80 3.50 5.55 -18.16
C LEU A 80 2.87 5.17 -16.82
N SER A 81 2.76 6.14 -15.91
CA SER A 81 2.14 5.94 -14.62
C SER A 81 1.28 7.13 -14.21
N ILE A 82 0.17 6.85 -13.52
CA ILE A 82 -0.72 7.83 -12.90
C ILE A 82 -0.90 7.46 -11.44
N TYR A 83 -0.60 8.40 -10.54
CA TYR A 83 -0.68 8.19 -9.10
C TYR A 83 -1.15 9.46 -8.37
N SER A 84 -1.46 9.32 -7.10
CA SER A 84 -1.87 10.43 -6.24
C SER A 84 -0.75 11.45 -6.08
N GLY A 85 -1.09 12.74 -6.21
CA GLY A 85 -0.10 13.84 -6.14
C GLY A 85 0.39 14.35 -7.50
N MET A 86 0.06 13.69 -8.61
CA MET A 86 0.31 14.25 -9.95
C MET A 86 -0.62 15.43 -10.23
N SER A 87 -0.11 16.43 -10.99
CA SER A 87 -0.94 17.54 -11.43
C SER A 87 -2.01 17.09 -12.44
N ARG A 88 -3.10 17.85 -12.50
CA ARG A 88 -4.17 17.58 -13.49
C ARG A 88 -3.65 17.56 -14.91
N GLN A 89 -2.75 18.50 -15.25
CA GLN A 89 -2.19 18.61 -16.59
C GLN A 89 -1.33 17.38 -16.93
N ASP A 90 -0.51 16.90 -15.99
CA ASP A 90 0.31 15.71 -16.20
C ASP A 90 -0.55 14.46 -16.40
N ILE A 91 -1.66 14.35 -15.66
CA ILE A 91 -2.61 13.25 -15.82
C ILE A 91 -3.28 13.30 -17.19
N ILE A 92 -3.75 14.47 -17.63
CA ILE A 92 -4.35 14.65 -18.96
C ILE A 92 -3.35 14.26 -20.05
N THR A 93 -2.14 14.79 -19.97
CA THR A 93 -1.07 14.50 -20.95
C THR A 93 -0.74 13.01 -20.97
N THR A 94 -0.64 12.39 -19.80
CA THR A 94 -0.39 10.94 -19.69
C THR A 94 -1.51 10.13 -20.33
N LEU A 95 -2.78 10.46 -20.06
CA LEU A 95 -3.93 9.76 -20.62
C LEU A 95 -4.03 9.95 -22.15
N GLU A 96 -3.72 11.14 -22.65
CA GLU A 96 -3.69 11.42 -24.09
C GLU A 96 -2.57 10.64 -24.79
N ASN A 97 -1.41 10.56 -24.18
CA ASN A 97 -0.32 9.73 -24.67
C ASN A 97 -0.71 8.25 -24.73
N CYS A 98 -1.53 7.77 -23.79
CA CYS A 98 -2.06 6.40 -23.82
C CYS A 98 -3.09 6.17 -24.93
N ILE A 99 -3.82 7.22 -25.35
CA ILE A 99 -4.82 7.13 -26.44
C ILE A 99 -4.13 7.19 -27.81
N PHE A 100 -3.22 8.16 -28.00
CA PHE A 100 -2.66 8.48 -29.31
C PHE A 100 -1.24 7.95 -29.54
N GLY A 101 -0.52 7.60 -28.48
CA GLY A 101 0.81 7.04 -28.53
C GLY A 101 0.80 5.52 -28.44
N ASN A 102 1.81 4.86 -29.00
CA ASN A 102 1.98 3.42 -28.88
C ASN A 102 2.58 3.03 -27.53
N TYR A 103 1.89 3.35 -26.44
CA TYR A 103 2.28 2.91 -25.10
C TYR A 103 1.76 1.52 -24.82
N LYS A 104 2.58 0.69 -24.17
CA LYS A 104 2.24 -0.70 -23.84
C LYS A 104 1.72 -0.87 -22.43
N PHE A 105 2.10 0.03 -21.51
CA PHE A 105 1.73 -0.06 -20.11
C PHE A 105 1.29 1.29 -19.57
N LEU A 106 0.16 1.27 -18.87
CA LEU A 106 -0.27 2.34 -17.98
C LEU A 106 -0.42 1.77 -16.56
N TYR A 107 0.47 2.18 -15.68
CA TYR A 107 0.36 1.89 -14.25
C TYR A 107 -0.49 2.94 -13.57
N ILE A 108 -1.43 2.52 -12.74
CA ILE A 108 -2.34 3.42 -12.07
C ILE A 108 -2.58 2.98 -10.62
N SER A 109 -2.64 3.95 -9.70
CA SER A 109 -3.05 3.68 -8.32
C SER A 109 -4.59 3.50 -8.25
N PRO A 110 -5.09 2.60 -7.38
CA PRO A 110 -6.52 2.28 -7.31
C PRO A 110 -7.38 3.50 -6.99
N GLU A 111 -6.88 4.48 -6.25
CA GLU A 111 -7.59 5.72 -5.90
C GLU A 111 -7.91 6.60 -7.12
N ARG A 112 -7.20 6.39 -8.23
CA ARG A 112 -7.39 7.15 -9.48
C ARG A 112 -8.41 6.56 -10.43
N LEU A 113 -8.87 5.34 -10.18
CA LEU A 113 -9.82 4.63 -11.04
C LEU A 113 -11.20 5.29 -11.08
N ASP A 114 -11.60 5.96 -10.01
CA ASP A 114 -12.93 6.57 -9.87
C ASP A 114 -12.98 8.02 -10.40
N THR A 115 -11.90 8.55 -10.93
CA THR A 115 -11.90 9.92 -11.46
C THR A 115 -12.61 9.97 -12.82
N GLU A 116 -13.52 10.94 -12.99
CA GLU A 116 -14.29 11.13 -14.22
C GLU A 116 -13.38 11.25 -15.45
N ILE A 117 -12.26 11.97 -15.31
CA ILE A 117 -11.31 12.14 -16.39
C ILE A 117 -10.69 10.83 -16.84
N PHE A 118 -10.32 9.96 -15.88
CA PHE A 118 -9.78 8.65 -16.20
C PHE A 118 -10.81 7.79 -16.92
N ARG A 119 -12.04 7.68 -16.38
CA ARG A 119 -13.13 6.89 -16.97
C ARG A 119 -13.49 7.34 -18.37
N THR A 120 -13.55 8.65 -18.59
CA THR A 120 -13.85 9.23 -19.91
C THR A 120 -12.78 8.92 -20.94
N LYS A 121 -11.51 9.04 -20.54
CA LYS A 121 -10.36 8.78 -21.43
C LYS A 121 -10.16 7.27 -21.64
N LEU A 122 -10.41 6.44 -20.63
CA LEU A 122 -10.30 4.98 -20.72
C LEU A 122 -11.18 4.38 -21.84
N ARG A 123 -12.38 4.90 -22.03
CA ARG A 123 -13.28 4.47 -23.12
C ARG A 123 -12.68 4.68 -24.52
N LYS A 124 -11.72 5.58 -24.65
CA LYS A 124 -11.03 5.88 -25.93
C LYS A 124 -9.71 5.11 -26.08
N MET A 125 -9.28 4.40 -25.03
CA MET A 125 -8.04 3.62 -25.07
C MET A 125 -8.31 2.23 -25.61
N LYS A 126 -7.34 1.70 -26.36
CA LYS A 126 -7.34 0.29 -26.77
C LYS A 126 -6.66 -0.53 -25.66
N VAL A 127 -7.44 -0.97 -24.69
CA VAL A 127 -6.93 -1.80 -23.58
C VAL A 127 -6.96 -3.26 -23.99
N SER A 128 -5.82 -3.94 -23.92
CA SER A 128 -5.67 -5.34 -24.29
C SER A 128 -5.87 -6.30 -23.12
N MET A 129 -5.50 -5.87 -21.92
CA MET A 129 -5.65 -6.61 -20.68
C MET A 129 -5.55 -5.70 -19.48
N ILE A 130 -6.13 -6.14 -18.35
CA ILE A 130 -6.03 -5.47 -17.05
C ILE A 130 -5.24 -6.37 -16.13
N THR A 131 -4.22 -5.83 -15.47
CA THR A 131 -3.46 -6.52 -14.43
C THR A 131 -3.75 -5.88 -13.09
N VAL A 132 -4.11 -6.70 -12.11
CA VAL A 132 -4.35 -6.28 -10.73
C VAL A 132 -3.26 -6.87 -9.86
N ASP A 133 -2.26 -6.06 -9.51
CA ASP A 133 -1.20 -6.47 -8.59
C ASP A 133 -1.69 -6.35 -7.14
N GLU A 134 -1.12 -7.14 -6.24
CA GLU A 134 -1.56 -7.25 -4.84
C GLU A 134 -3.08 -7.44 -4.71
N SER A 135 -3.64 -8.33 -5.53
CA SER A 135 -5.09 -8.51 -5.68
C SER A 135 -5.81 -8.94 -4.40
N HIS A 136 -5.07 -9.45 -3.40
CA HIS A 136 -5.63 -9.73 -2.07
C HIS A 136 -6.21 -8.47 -1.38
N CYS A 137 -5.76 -7.27 -1.78
CA CYS A 137 -6.27 -6.00 -1.27
C CYS A 137 -7.76 -5.75 -1.57
N ILE A 138 -8.36 -6.46 -2.52
CA ILE A 138 -9.80 -6.36 -2.82
C ILE A 138 -10.68 -7.09 -1.80
N SER A 139 -10.11 -8.02 -1.06
CA SER A 139 -10.83 -8.88 -0.12
C SER A 139 -10.79 -8.35 1.29
N GLN A 140 -11.96 -8.22 1.92
CA GLN A 140 -12.06 -7.91 3.36
C GLN A 140 -11.50 -9.03 4.25
N TRP A 141 -11.42 -10.24 3.73
CA TRP A 141 -10.81 -11.39 4.39
C TRP A 141 -9.29 -11.43 4.26
N GLY A 142 -8.72 -10.53 3.42
CA GLY A 142 -7.28 -10.38 3.25
C GLY A 142 -6.65 -9.58 4.39
N TYR A 143 -5.36 -9.75 4.57
CA TYR A 143 -4.59 -9.06 5.61
C TYR A 143 -4.32 -7.56 5.32
N ASP A 144 -4.52 -7.09 4.09
CA ASP A 144 -4.31 -5.69 3.66
C ASP A 144 -5.48 -5.23 2.77
N PHE A 145 -6.68 -5.19 3.32
CA PHE A 145 -7.86 -4.73 2.58
C PHE A 145 -7.76 -3.22 2.27
N ARG A 146 -8.02 -2.88 1.01
CA ARG A 146 -8.05 -1.49 0.53
C ARG A 146 -9.33 -1.21 -0.22
N PRO A 147 -10.22 -0.37 0.33
CA PRO A 147 -11.53 -0.07 -0.27
C PRO A 147 -11.47 0.42 -1.72
N ALA A 148 -10.42 1.15 -2.10
CA ALA A 148 -10.22 1.63 -3.47
C ALA A 148 -10.14 0.50 -4.51
N TYR A 149 -9.73 -0.72 -4.12
CA TYR A 149 -9.72 -1.89 -5.01
C TYR A 149 -11.12 -2.32 -5.46
N LEU A 150 -12.16 -2.01 -4.70
CA LEU A 150 -13.54 -2.31 -5.08
C LEU A 150 -13.96 -1.58 -6.38
N LYS A 151 -13.32 -0.46 -6.68
CA LYS A 151 -13.54 0.30 -7.92
C LYS A 151 -13.07 -0.41 -9.19
N ILE A 152 -12.23 -1.43 -9.06
CA ILE A 152 -11.77 -2.24 -10.20
C ILE A 152 -12.95 -2.96 -10.88
N ALA A 153 -13.96 -3.40 -10.12
CA ALA A 153 -15.16 -4.00 -10.67
C ALA A 153 -15.89 -3.06 -11.65
N GLU A 154 -15.96 -1.77 -11.33
CA GLU A 154 -16.57 -0.76 -12.19
C GLU A 154 -15.76 -0.54 -13.48
N ILE A 155 -14.43 -0.64 -13.41
CA ILE A 155 -13.57 -0.60 -14.60
C ILE A 155 -13.81 -1.84 -15.47
N ARG A 156 -14.03 -3.01 -14.86
CA ARG A 156 -14.39 -4.23 -15.57
C ARG A 156 -15.71 -4.06 -16.36
N GLU A 157 -16.69 -3.38 -15.78
CA GLU A 157 -17.97 -3.09 -16.47
C GLU A 157 -17.79 -2.18 -17.68
N LEU A 158 -16.85 -1.23 -17.62
CA LEU A 158 -16.50 -0.37 -18.76
C LEU A 158 -15.76 -1.13 -19.88
N LEU A 159 -15.08 -2.21 -19.56
CA LEU A 159 -14.24 -3.01 -20.44
C LEU A 159 -14.60 -4.51 -20.32
N PRO A 160 -15.85 -4.91 -20.71
CA PRO A 160 -16.36 -6.25 -20.41
C PRO A 160 -15.62 -7.38 -21.13
N ASP A 161 -15.03 -7.11 -22.29
CA ASP A 161 -14.33 -8.10 -23.11
C ASP A 161 -12.84 -8.22 -22.79
N VAL A 162 -12.31 -7.33 -21.96
CA VAL A 162 -10.89 -7.30 -21.60
C VAL A 162 -10.61 -8.31 -20.48
N PRO A 163 -9.65 -9.23 -20.64
CA PRO A 163 -9.32 -10.20 -19.60
C PRO A 163 -8.58 -9.53 -18.45
N ILE A 164 -8.80 -10.06 -17.23
CA ILE A 164 -8.12 -9.62 -16.01
C ILE A 164 -7.12 -10.69 -15.58
N LEU A 165 -5.88 -10.26 -15.36
CA LEU A 165 -4.86 -11.02 -14.66
C LEU A 165 -4.70 -10.46 -13.24
N ALA A 166 -5.18 -11.19 -12.25
CA ALA A 166 -4.97 -10.87 -10.84
C ALA A 166 -3.75 -11.62 -10.30
N LEU A 167 -2.90 -10.92 -9.58
CA LEU A 167 -1.67 -11.48 -9.02
C LEU A 167 -1.59 -11.17 -7.53
N THR A 168 -1.21 -12.15 -6.73
CA THR A 168 -0.88 -11.97 -5.32
C THR A 168 0.14 -13.00 -4.86
N ALA A 169 0.90 -12.68 -3.81
CA ALA A 169 1.87 -13.60 -3.24
C ALA A 169 1.22 -14.66 -2.35
N THR A 170 0.23 -14.27 -1.55
CA THR A 170 -0.43 -15.14 -0.57
C THR A 170 -1.93 -14.86 -0.53
N ALA A 171 -2.72 -15.92 -0.52
CA ALA A 171 -4.15 -15.83 -0.28
C ALA A 171 -4.69 -17.16 0.27
N THR A 172 -5.57 -17.07 1.27
CA THR A 172 -6.34 -18.22 1.76
C THR A 172 -7.37 -18.65 0.71
N PRO A 173 -7.93 -19.87 0.80
CA PRO A 173 -8.99 -20.30 -0.12
C PRO A 173 -10.19 -19.35 -0.17
N GLU A 174 -10.55 -18.74 0.95
CA GLU A 174 -11.63 -17.75 1.05
C GLU A 174 -11.28 -16.48 0.28
N VAL A 175 -10.07 -15.97 0.46
CA VAL A 175 -9.56 -14.79 -0.26
C VAL A 175 -9.49 -15.06 -1.77
N VAL A 176 -9.05 -16.24 -2.18
CA VAL A 176 -9.00 -16.66 -3.59
C VAL A 176 -10.39 -16.61 -4.25
N LYS A 177 -11.40 -17.11 -3.56
CA LYS A 177 -12.80 -17.05 -4.06
C LYS A 177 -13.31 -15.61 -4.12
N ASP A 178 -13.04 -14.82 -3.07
CA ASP A 178 -13.50 -13.44 -2.97
C ASP A 178 -12.85 -12.55 -4.05
N ILE A 179 -11.55 -12.72 -4.33
CA ILE A 179 -10.86 -12.00 -5.42
C ILE A 179 -11.58 -12.24 -6.75
N GLN A 180 -11.84 -13.49 -7.11
CA GLN A 180 -12.48 -13.82 -8.38
C GLN A 180 -13.91 -13.30 -8.47
N ALA A 181 -14.67 -13.39 -7.39
CA ALA A 181 -16.03 -12.86 -7.31
C ALA A 181 -16.05 -11.34 -7.44
N ARG A 182 -15.19 -10.62 -6.70
CA ARG A 182 -15.10 -9.16 -6.69
C ARG A 182 -14.59 -8.56 -8.00
N LEU A 183 -13.73 -9.28 -8.70
CA LEU A 183 -13.23 -8.89 -10.02
C LEU A 183 -14.16 -9.35 -11.16
N HIS A 184 -15.29 -9.96 -10.85
CA HIS A 184 -16.26 -10.46 -11.82
C HIS A 184 -15.63 -11.40 -12.86
N PHE A 185 -14.84 -12.36 -12.41
CA PHE A 185 -14.28 -13.38 -13.30
C PHE A 185 -15.40 -14.14 -14.01
N ARG A 186 -15.27 -14.28 -15.32
CA ARG A 186 -16.25 -15.02 -16.14
C ARG A 186 -16.30 -16.50 -15.78
N ARG A 187 -15.16 -17.06 -15.37
CA ARG A 187 -15.01 -18.44 -14.84
C ARG A 187 -13.91 -18.43 -13.79
N GLU A 188 -14.04 -19.29 -12.80
CA GLU A 188 -12.94 -19.54 -11.86
C GLU A 188 -11.74 -20.10 -12.61
N ASN A 189 -10.57 -19.50 -12.40
CA ASN A 189 -9.33 -19.88 -13.06
C ASN A 189 -8.14 -19.45 -12.22
N VAL A 190 -7.54 -20.38 -11.51
CA VAL A 190 -6.48 -20.14 -10.53
C VAL A 190 -5.28 -21.00 -10.82
N PHE A 191 -4.13 -20.37 -10.94
CA PHE A 191 -2.83 -21.04 -10.99
C PHE A 191 -2.08 -20.81 -9.69
N ARG A 192 -1.57 -21.88 -9.09
CA ARG A 192 -0.85 -21.84 -7.82
C ARG A 192 0.57 -22.31 -8.01
N MET A 193 1.52 -21.45 -7.71
CA MET A 193 2.91 -21.86 -7.60
C MET A 193 3.15 -22.47 -6.23
N SER A 194 3.94 -23.52 -6.16
CA SER A 194 4.39 -24.05 -4.88
C SER A 194 5.13 -22.96 -4.09
N PHE A 195 4.82 -22.86 -2.82
CA PHE A 195 5.56 -21.99 -1.90
C PHE A 195 6.89 -22.60 -1.45
N GLU A 196 7.14 -23.84 -1.82
CA GLU A 196 8.40 -24.52 -1.54
C GLU A 196 9.54 -23.84 -2.28
N ARG A 197 10.52 -23.42 -1.50
CA ARG A 197 11.75 -22.82 -2.01
C ARG A 197 12.92 -23.71 -1.62
N SER A 198 13.38 -24.51 -2.56
CA SER A 198 14.47 -25.49 -2.34
C SER A 198 15.78 -24.85 -1.86
N ASN A 199 15.98 -23.56 -2.15
CA ASN A 199 17.15 -22.80 -1.74
C ASN A 199 17.01 -22.08 -0.39
N LEU A 200 15.81 -22.06 0.21
CA LEU A 200 15.52 -21.35 1.45
C LEU A 200 15.19 -22.32 2.59
N ALA A 201 16.02 -22.37 3.58
CA ALA A 201 15.81 -23.19 4.78
C ALA A 201 15.12 -22.37 5.88
N TYR A 202 13.96 -22.85 6.35
CA TYR A 202 13.25 -22.28 7.51
C TYR A 202 13.70 -22.98 8.78
N ILE A 203 14.21 -22.20 9.75
CA ILE A 203 14.81 -22.69 10.98
C ILE A 203 14.18 -21.99 12.17
N VAL A 204 13.80 -22.74 13.19
CA VAL A 204 13.42 -22.20 14.50
C VAL A 204 14.50 -22.57 15.50
N ARG A 205 15.13 -21.58 16.11
CA ARG A 205 16.13 -21.76 17.17
C ARG A 205 15.55 -21.34 18.51
N LYS A 206 15.47 -22.30 19.40
CA LYS A 206 15.05 -22.06 20.78
C LYS A 206 16.26 -21.56 21.58
N THR A 207 16.15 -20.37 22.16
CA THR A 207 17.20 -19.75 22.96
C THR A 207 16.62 -18.78 23.97
N ASP A 208 17.20 -18.72 25.15
CA ASP A 208 16.89 -17.69 26.15
C ASP A 208 17.81 -16.46 26.01
N ASN A 209 18.88 -16.57 25.20
CA ASN A 209 19.80 -15.48 24.86
C ASN A 209 19.75 -15.17 23.35
N LYS A 210 18.70 -14.48 22.93
CA LYS A 210 18.50 -14.13 21.51
C LYS A 210 19.62 -13.25 20.95
N THR A 211 20.16 -12.35 21.75
CA THR A 211 21.22 -11.43 21.33
C THR A 211 22.54 -12.19 21.06
N GLY A 212 22.92 -13.07 21.96
CA GLY A 212 24.09 -13.92 21.77
C GLY A 212 23.95 -14.85 20.55
N GLU A 213 22.77 -15.41 20.36
CA GLU A 213 22.49 -16.27 19.20
C GLU A 213 22.51 -15.48 17.88
N LEU A 214 21.97 -14.25 17.88
CA LEU A 214 22.04 -13.34 16.73
C LEU A 214 23.47 -13.09 16.30
N LEU A 215 24.34 -12.72 17.23
CA LEU A 215 25.77 -12.48 16.97
C LEU A 215 26.47 -13.75 16.46
N HIS A 216 26.19 -14.89 17.07
CA HIS A 216 26.75 -16.18 16.64
C HIS A 216 26.34 -16.50 15.19
N ILE A 217 25.07 -16.35 14.84
CA ILE A 217 24.57 -16.61 13.47
C ILE A 217 25.22 -15.65 12.47
N LEU A 218 25.24 -14.36 12.75
CA LEU A 218 25.78 -13.35 11.82
C LEU A 218 27.29 -13.49 11.63
N ARG A 219 28.02 -13.95 12.63
CA ARG A 219 29.45 -14.26 12.52
C ARG A 219 29.72 -15.55 11.75
N SER A 220 28.83 -16.52 11.87
CA SER A 220 28.95 -17.81 11.19
C SER A 220 28.59 -17.77 9.72
N MET A 221 27.75 -16.79 9.32
CA MET A 221 27.23 -16.68 7.97
C MET A 221 27.55 -15.31 7.39
N PRO A 222 28.49 -15.21 6.46
CA PRO A 222 28.77 -13.97 5.76
C PRO A 222 27.65 -13.61 4.77
N GLY A 223 27.60 -12.34 4.39
CA GLY A 223 26.66 -11.84 3.41
C GLY A 223 25.59 -10.92 3.99
N SER A 224 24.74 -10.41 3.13
CA SER A 224 23.69 -9.47 3.50
C SER A 224 22.61 -10.14 4.35
N ALA A 225 22.13 -9.43 5.35
CA ALA A 225 21.14 -9.93 6.29
C ALA A 225 20.04 -8.89 6.58
N ILE A 226 18.86 -9.39 6.96
CA ILE A 226 17.78 -8.60 7.53
C ILE A 226 17.45 -9.18 8.90
N VAL A 227 17.30 -8.30 9.89
CA VAL A 227 16.91 -8.66 11.26
C VAL A 227 15.59 -7.95 11.57
N TYR A 228 14.52 -8.72 11.75
CA TYR A 228 13.20 -8.19 12.09
C TYR A 228 12.98 -8.14 13.60
N VAL A 229 12.58 -6.97 14.07
CA VAL A 229 12.14 -6.70 15.45
C VAL A 229 10.81 -5.95 15.42
N ARG A 230 10.01 -6.04 16.47
CA ARG A 230 8.69 -5.39 16.52
C ARG A 230 8.72 -3.92 16.92
N ASN A 231 9.71 -3.54 17.73
CA ASN A 231 9.73 -2.24 18.39
C ASN A 231 10.74 -1.31 17.70
N ARG A 232 10.31 -0.08 17.39
CA ARG A 232 11.18 0.97 16.80
C ARG A 232 12.44 1.23 17.65
N ARG A 233 12.28 1.28 18.95
CA ARG A 233 13.41 1.46 19.87
C ARG A 233 14.43 0.32 19.76
N ARG A 234 13.91 -0.90 19.68
CA ARG A 234 14.77 -2.09 19.59
C ARG A 234 15.53 -2.17 18.27
N THR A 235 15.05 -1.55 17.18
CA THR A 235 15.83 -1.46 15.94
C THR A 235 17.13 -0.72 16.15
N LYS A 236 17.10 0.37 16.90
CA LYS A 236 18.32 1.15 17.25
C LYS A 236 19.25 0.37 18.16
N GLU A 237 18.72 -0.19 19.25
CA GLU A 237 19.49 -0.95 20.24
C GLU A 237 20.25 -2.12 19.60
N ILE A 238 19.62 -2.89 18.73
CA ILE A 238 20.26 -4.00 18.00
C ILE A 238 21.27 -3.48 16.98
N THR A 239 20.99 -2.39 16.30
CA THR A 239 21.92 -1.79 15.34
C THR A 239 23.19 -1.30 16.03
N GLU A 240 23.05 -0.60 17.16
CA GLU A 240 24.19 -0.16 17.97
C GLU A 240 25.02 -1.35 18.47
N LEU A 241 24.36 -2.39 18.96
CA LEU A 241 25.02 -3.63 19.37
C LEU A 241 25.83 -4.24 18.22
N LEU A 242 25.24 -4.39 17.04
CA LEU A 242 25.91 -4.99 15.89
C LEU A 242 27.12 -4.16 15.44
N ASN A 243 26.97 -2.83 15.37
CA ASN A 243 28.09 -1.94 15.03
C ASN A 243 29.23 -1.98 16.08
N ASN A 244 28.90 -2.10 17.35
CA ASN A 244 29.90 -2.26 18.41
C ASN A 244 30.63 -3.61 18.35
N GLU A 245 30.04 -4.60 17.71
CA GLU A 245 30.59 -5.95 17.48
C GLU A 245 31.20 -6.11 16.08
N ASP A 246 31.56 -4.99 15.42
CA ASP A 246 32.16 -4.93 14.09
C ASP A 246 31.29 -5.52 12.97
N ILE A 247 29.97 -5.57 13.16
CA ILE A 247 29.01 -5.97 12.14
C ILE A 247 28.25 -4.71 11.66
N THR A 248 28.57 -4.23 10.46
CA THR A 248 27.96 -3.00 9.92
C THR A 248 26.45 -3.14 9.77
N ALA A 249 25.71 -2.28 10.44
CA ALA A 249 24.25 -2.32 10.44
C ALA A 249 23.63 -0.93 10.36
N ASP A 250 22.48 -0.86 9.73
CA ASP A 250 21.57 0.27 9.76
C ASP A 250 20.19 -0.18 10.28
N PHE A 251 19.36 0.76 10.70
CA PHE A 251 18.00 0.47 11.13
C PHE A 251 16.95 1.16 10.28
N TYR A 252 15.79 0.52 10.16
CA TYR A 252 14.67 1.01 9.36
C TYR A 252 13.33 0.80 10.08
N HIS A 253 12.55 1.85 10.20
CA HIS A 253 11.18 1.79 10.70
C HIS A 253 10.33 2.93 10.11
N ALA A 254 9.01 2.80 10.21
CA ALA A 254 8.07 3.74 9.64
C ALA A 254 8.22 5.19 10.14
N GLY A 255 8.67 5.39 11.37
CA GLY A 255 8.87 6.73 11.96
C GLY A 255 10.10 7.50 11.48
N LEU A 256 10.89 6.96 10.54
CA LEU A 256 11.97 7.70 9.87
C LEU A 256 11.38 8.58 8.76
N ASP A 257 12.02 9.73 8.50
CA ASP A 257 11.73 10.54 7.33
C ASP A 257 12.14 9.80 6.04
N ASP A 258 11.53 10.17 4.93
CA ASP A 258 11.70 9.46 3.66
C ASP A 258 13.14 9.56 3.12
N ALA A 259 13.80 10.70 3.31
CA ALA A 259 15.20 10.88 2.89
C ALA A 259 16.14 9.92 3.66
N THR A 260 15.95 9.80 4.98
CA THR A 260 16.71 8.86 5.81
C THR A 260 16.43 7.40 5.43
N LYS A 261 15.16 7.07 5.12
CA LYS A 261 14.78 5.74 4.63
C LYS A 261 15.52 5.39 3.35
N ASP A 262 15.52 6.29 2.38
CA ASP A 262 16.16 6.10 1.07
C ASP A 262 17.66 5.93 1.20
N ILE A 263 18.32 6.77 2.00
CA ILE A 263 19.77 6.71 2.23
C ILE A 263 20.17 5.36 2.84
N ARG A 264 19.47 4.92 3.88
CA ARG A 264 19.80 3.66 4.56
C ARG A 264 19.49 2.45 3.70
N GLN A 265 18.38 2.45 2.98
CA GLN A 265 18.03 1.41 2.04
C GLN A 265 19.07 1.29 0.94
N HIS A 266 19.48 2.41 0.34
CA HIS A 266 20.50 2.43 -0.71
C HIS A 266 21.86 1.94 -0.18
N ARG A 267 22.26 2.39 1.01
CA ARG A 267 23.51 1.95 1.64
C ARG A 267 23.54 0.45 1.89
N TRP A 268 22.42 -0.12 2.34
CA TRP A 268 22.30 -1.57 2.53
C TRP A 268 22.28 -2.32 1.19
N GLN A 269 21.55 -1.82 0.19
CA GLN A 269 21.50 -2.41 -1.14
C GLN A 269 22.87 -2.43 -1.83
N SER A 270 23.65 -1.38 -1.68
CA SER A 270 24.99 -1.26 -2.25
C SER A 270 26.10 -2.00 -1.48
N GLY A 271 25.78 -2.57 -0.33
CA GLY A 271 26.74 -3.29 0.51
C GLY A 271 27.53 -2.42 1.49
N GLY A 272 27.24 -1.13 1.57
CA GLY A 272 27.84 -0.22 2.56
C GLY A 272 27.40 -0.53 4.00
N SER A 273 26.30 -1.23 4.18
CA SER A 273 25.82 -1.81 5.42
C SER A 273 25.45 -3.26 5.17
N ARG A 274 25.95 -4.17 6.01
CA ARG A 274 25.71 -5.60 5.88
C ARG A 274 24.32 -6.01 6.34
N VAL A 275 23.88 -5.48 7.48
CA VAL A 275 22.64 -5.86 8.16
C VAL A 275 21.67 -4.70 8.18
N MET A 276 20.43 -4.97 7.80
CA MET A 276 19.31 -4.06 8.05
C MET A 276 18.47 -4.57 9.21
N VAL A 277 18.43 -3.80 10.29
CA VAL A 277 17.56 -4.08 11.45
C VAL A 277 16.25 -3.31 11.29
N ALA A 278 15.15 -4.00 11.16
CA ALA A 278 13.92 -3.36 10.75
C ALA A 278 12.67 -3.85 11.50
N THR A 279 11.65 -3.01 11.51
CA THR A 279 10.27 -3.44 11.78
C THR A 279 9.63 -3.95 10.46
N ASN A 280 8.39 -4.43 10.53
CA ASN A 280 7.59 -4.86 9.37
C ASN A 280 7.42 -3.77 8.28
N ALA A 281 7.71 -2.49 8.61
CA ALA A 281 7.74 -1.40 7.64
C ALA A 281 8.82 -1.57 6.55
N PHE A 282 9.85 -2.36 6.81
CA PHE A 282 10.89 -2.69 5.83
C PHE A 282 10.46 -3.89 5.03
N GLY A 283 9.85 -3.64 3.89
CA GLY A 283 9.35 -4.79 3.20
C GLY A 283 8.88 -4.57 1.77
N MET A 284 7.91 -3.74 1.55
CA MET A 284 7.34 -3.57 0.21
C MET A 284 8.31 -2.81 -0.71
N GLY A 285 8.55 -3.36 -1.90
CA GLY A 285 9.42 -2.73 -2.89
C GLY A 285 10.93 -2.95 -2.70
N ILE A 286 11.36 -3.73 -1.72
CA ILE A 286 12.78 -4.04 -1.53
C ILE A 286 13.15 -5.28 -2.33
N ASP A 287 14.02 -5.09 -3.31
CA ASP A 287 14.55 -6.14 -4.15
C ASP A 287 16.08 -6.17 -4.08
N LYS A 288 16.61 -6.92 -3.11
CA LYS A 288 18.05 -7.27 -3.01
C LYS A 288 18.15 -8.77 -3.17
N PRO A 289 18.72 -9.26 -4.27
CA PRO A 289 18.69 -10.69 -4.58
C PRO A 289 19.60 -11.54 -3.67
N ASP A 290 20.68 -10.98 -3.17
CA ASP A 290 21.75 -11.65 -2.46
C ASP A 290 21.62 -11.64 -0.93
N VAL A 291 20.44 -11.49 -0.39
CA VAL A 291 20.19 -11.62 1.05
C VAL A 291 20.37 -13.08 1.46
N ARG A 292 21.36 -13.33 2.33
CA ARG A 292 21.70 -14.70 2.75
C ARG A 292 20.88 -15.18 3.93
N ILE A 293 20.45 -14.27 4.79
CA ILE A 293 19.72 -14.65 5.98
C ILE A 293 18.72 -13.57 6.39
N VAL A 294 17.54 -14.02 6.79
CA VAL A 294 16.52 -13.22 7.46
C VAL A 294 16.31 -13.78 8.86
N ILE A 295 16.49 -12.96 9.88
CA ILE A 295 16.39 -13.36 11.28
C ILE A 295 15.23 -12.62 11.93
N HIS A 296 14.30 -13.36 12.55
CA HIS A 296 13.23 -12.81 13.36
C HIS A 296 13.61 -12.92 14.85
N MET A 297 13.85 -11.77 15.49
CA MET A 297 14.09 -11.67 16.93
C MET A 297 12.79 -11.77 17.72
N ASP A 298 11.69 -11.38 17.13
CA ASP A 298 10.34 -11.44 17.69
C ASP A 298 9.43 -12.21 16.73
N LEU A 299 8.41 -12.90 17.27
CA LEU A 299 7.44 -13.60 16.43
C LEU A 299 6.66 -12.59 15.55
N PRO A 300 6.52 -12.87 14.26
CA PRO A 300 5.72 -12.06 13.35
C PRO A 300 4.22 -12.10 13.72
N ASP A 301 3.44 -11.21 13.14
CA ASP A 301 2.02 -11.07 13.46
C ASP A 301 1.15 -12.18 12.87
N SER A 302 1.57 -12.73 11.74
CA SER A 302 0.88 -13.82 11.04
C SER A 302 1.87 -14.70 10.28
N ILE A 303 1.42 -15.85 9.83
CA ILE A 303 2.20 -16.75 8.97
C ILE A 303 2.45 -16.09 7.62
N GLU A 304 1.48 -15.35 7.09
CA GLU A 304 1.58 -14.60 5.83
C GLU A 304 2.66 -13.52 5.91
N ALA A 305 2.66 -12.74 6.99
CA ALA A 305 3.69 -11.73 7.24
C ALA A 305 5.08 -12.39 7.34
N TYR A 306 5.17 -13.48 8.10
CA TYR A 306 6.42 -14.24 8.22
C TYR A 306 6.92 -14.73 6.86
N PHE A 307 6.02 -15.31 6.06
CA PHE A 307 6.37 -15.82 4.73
C PHE A 307 6.89 -14.73 3.80
N GLN A 308 6.26 -13.56 3.81
CA GLN A 308 6.69 -12.41 3.01
C GLN A 308 8.05 -11.85 3.48
N GLU A 309 8.25 -11.74 4.78
CA GLU A 309 9.49 -11.24 5.37
C GLU A 309 10.64 -12.23 5.16
N ALA A 310 10.44 -13.49 5.47
CA ALA A 310 11.42 -14.57 5.26
C ALA A 310 11.75 -14.79 3.78
N GLY A 311 10.77 -14.66 2.91
CA GLY A 311 10.91 -14.83 1.46
C GLY A 311 11.82 -13.80 0.77
N ARG A 312 12.31 -12.80 1.49
CA ARG A 312 13.33 -11.86 0.99
C ARG A 312 14.71 -12.48 0.86
N ALA A 313 14.97 -13.54 1.60
CA ALA A 313 16.25 -14.26 1.51
C ALA A 313 16.35 -15.10 0.22
N GLY A 314 17.51 -15.16 -0.37
CA GLY A 314 17.87 -16.06 -1.45
C GLY A 314 17.09 -15.87 -2.76
N ARG A 315 16.73 -14.66 -3.13
CA ARG A 315 16.05 -14.38 -4.40
C ARG A 315 16.92 -14.65 -5.63
N ASP A 316 18.23 -14.69 -5.43
CA ASP A 316 19.21 -15.09 -6.46
C ASP A 316 19.27 -16.60 -6.72
N GLY A 317 18.48 -17.40 -6.01
CA GLY A 317 18.47 -18.85 -6.12
C GLY A 317 19.57 -19.56 -5.32
N GLN A 318 20.49 -18.80 -4.70
CA GLN A 318 21.53 -19.37 -3.84
C GLN A 318 20.95 -19.73 -2.47
N LYS A 319 21.64 -20.64 -1.78
CA LYS A 319 21.22 -21.10 -0.46
C LYS A 319 21.10 -19.94 0.53
N ALA A 320 19.97 -19.86 1.18
CA ALA A 320 19.63 -18.84 2.15
C ALA A 320 18.84 -19.41 3.32
N TYR A 321 18.73 -18.63 4.38
CA TYR A 321 18.14 -19.09 5.63
C TYR A 321 17.15 -18.06 6.18
N ALA A 322 16.05 -18.56 6.72
CA ALA A 322 15.09 -17.78 7.49
C ALA A 322 15.06 -18.37 8.92
N VAL A 323 15.51 -17.61 9.89
CA VAL A 323 15.67 -18.08 11.26
C VAL A 323 14.76 -17.30 12.20
N ILE A 324 13.93 -18.02 12.94
CA ILE A 324 13.19 -17.47 14.09
C ILE A 324 13.96 -17.80 15.36
N LEU A 325 14.29 -16.78 16.16
CA LEU A 325 14.80 -16.94 17.49
C LEU A 325 13.62 -16.97 18.46
N TYR A 326 13.39 -18.13 19.08
CA TYR A 326 12.24 -18.38 19.92
C TYR A 326 12.65 -18.58 21.39
N ALA A 327 12.03 -17.83 22.29
CA ALA A 327 12.10 -18.02 23.74
C ALA A 327 10.73 -18.40 24.30
N LYS A 328 10.68 -19.07 25.45
CA LYS A 328 9.41 -19.45 26.11
C LYS A 328 8.50 -18.22 26.36
N ALA A 329 9.10 -17.08 26.68
CA ALA A 329 8.37 -15.82 26.90
C ALA A 329 7.61 -15.33 25.65
N ASP A 330 8.05 -15.70 24.46
CA ASP A 330 7.40 -15.29 23.21
C ASP A 330 5.98 -15.86 23.11
N LYS A 331 5.76 -17.10 23.54
CA LYS A 331 4.43 -17.72 23.56
C LYS A 331 3.49 -16.92 24.47
N THR A 332 3.93 -16.57 25.66
CA THR A 332 3.14 -15.78 26.60
C THR A 332 2.85 -14.38 26.05
N THR A 333 3.84 -13.76 25.42
CA THR A 333 3.69 -12.46 24.79
C THR A 333 2.69 -12.53 23.62
N LEU A 334 2.78 -13.57 22.79
CA LEU A 334 1.85 -13.78 21.67
C LEU A 334 0.40 -13.96 22.18
N HIS A 335 0.18 -14.82 23.18
CA HIS A 335 -1.15 -15.02 23.75
C HIS A 335 -1.74 -13.75 24.35
N LYS A 336 -0.93 -12.88 24.97
CA LYS A 336 -1.39 -11.57 25.47
C LYS A 336 -1.75 -10.61 24.35
N ARG A 337 -1.08 -10.73 23.20
CA ARG A 337 -1.29 -9.84 22.04
C ARG A 337 -2.53 -10.19 21.21
N ILE A 338 -2.93 -11.45 21.19
CA ILE A 338 -4.10 -11.88 20.39
C ILE A 338 -5.36 -11.08 20.73
N PRO A 339 -5.78 -10.95 22.00
CA PRO A 339 -6.93 -10.12 22.35
C PRO A 339 -6.73 -8.63 22.05
N ASP A 340 -5.48 -8.13 22.13
CA ASP A 340 -5.17 -6.73 21.82
C ASP A 340 -5.23 -6.45 20.32
N THR A 341 -4.84 -7.42 19.49
CA THR A 341 -4.85 -7.30 18.03
C THR A 341 -6.24 -7.60 17.45
N PHE A 342 -6.96 -8.52 18.04
CA PHE A 342 -8.32 -8.95 17.66
C PHE A 342 -9.27 -8.77 18.84
N PRO A 343 -9.61 -7.53 19.20
CA PRO A 343 -10.55 -7.27 20.27
C PRO A 343 -11.94 -7.86 19.93
N GLU A 344 -12.69 -8.22 20.95
CA GLU A 344 -14.05 -8.73 20.79
C GLU A 344 -14.96 -7.71 20.07
N LYS A 345 -15.95 -8.22 19.35
CA LYS A 345 -16.87 -7.37 18.56
C LYS A 345 -17.57 -6.31 19.40
N GLU A 346 -17.96 -6.66 20.61
CA GLU A 346 -18.58 -5.70 21.54
C GLU A 346 -17.60 -4.59 21.94
N TYR A 347 -16.34 -4.91 22.18
CA TYR A 347 -15.31 -3.89 22.44
C TYR A 347 -15.15 -2.92 21.27
N ILE A 348 -15.17 -3.42 20.03
CA ILE A 348 -15.03 -2.59 18.82
C ILE A 348 -16.23 -1.64 18.68
N LYS A 349 -17.45 -2.14 18.98
CA LYS A 349 -18.67 -1.34 18.99
C LYS A 349 -18.63 -0.27 20.08
N ASP A 350 -18.15 -0.60 21.26
CA ASP A 350 -17.98 0.34 22.38
C ASP A 350 -16.97 1.44 22.01
N VAL A 351 -15.86 1.09 21.39
CA VAL A 351 -14.89 2.07 20.89
C VAL A 351 -15.53 3.01 19.85
N TYR A 352 -16.31 2.47 18.91
CA TYR A 352 -17.02 3.29 17.94
C TYR A 352 -18.02 4.24 18.62
N GLU A 353 -18.78 3.79 19.59
CA GLU A 353 -19.74 4.61 20.32
C GLU A 353 -19.03 5.71 21.14
N HIS A 354 -17.96 5.36 21.84
CA HIS A 354 -17.18 6.34 22.60
C HIS A 354 -16.47 7.37 21.70
N LEU A 355 -16.13 7.05 20.46
CA LEU A 355 -15.65 8.04 19.50
C LEU A 355 -16.72 9.10 19.19
N GLN A 356 -17.98 8.70 19.08
CA GLN A 356 -19.08 9.62 18.85
C GLN A 356 -19.26 10.57 20.04
N TYR A 357 -19.11 10.07 21.25
CA TYR A 357 -19.12 10.90 22.45
C TYR A 357 -17.89 11.80 22.56
N TYR A 358 -16.72 11.28 22.15
CA TYR A 358 -15.48 12.06 22.14
C TYR A 358 -15.57 13.28 21.23
N TYR A 359 -16.18 13.14 20.08
CA TYR A 359 -16.37 14.22 19.10
C TYR A 359 -17.73 14.90 19.18
N GLN A 360 -18.60 14.52 20.11
CA GLN A 360 -19.94 15.09 20.30
C GLN A 360 -20.79 15.07 19.01
N MET A 361 -20.76 13.95 18.29
CA MET A 361 -21.50 13.79 17.04
C MET A 361 -22.93 13.25 17.28
N ALA A 362 -23.91 13.85 16.61
CA ALA A 362 -25.30 13.38 16.64
C ALA A 362 -25.52 12.21 15.68
N MET A 363 -26.60 11.44 15.88
CA MET A 363 -27.02 10.39 14.95
C MET A 363 -27.33 10.97 13.58
N GLY A 364 -26.89 10.28 12.52
CA GLY A 364 -27.03 10.72 11.13
C GLY A 364 -26.02 11.78 10.70
N ASP A 365 -25.18 12.27 11.61
CA ASP A 365 -24.12 13.21 11.30
C ASP A 365 -22.79 12.47 11.05
N GLY A 366 -21.81 13.19 10.60
CA GLY A 366 -20.40 12.77 10.59
C GLY A 366 -19.85 12.34 9.23
N LEU A 367 -20.68 12.10 8.23
CA LEU A 367 -20.20 11.78 6.89
C LEU A 367 -19.18 12.84 6.41
N ASP A 368 -18.02 12.38 5.95
CA ASP A 368 -16.90 13.20 5.51
C ASP A 368 -16.30 14.14 6.58
N CYS A 369 -16.69 14.00 7.84
CA CYS A 369 -16.08 14.74 8.94
C CYS A 369 -14.68 14.19 9.23
N VAL A 370 -13.71 15.11 9.20
CA VAL A 370 -12.31 14.85 9.55
C VAL A 370 -12.04 15.37 10.95
N ARG A 371 -11.49 14.52 11.80
CA ARG A 371 -11.16 14.87 13.19
C ARG A 371 -9.74 14.41 13.51
N GLU A 372 -8.97 15.29 14.13
CA GLU A 372 -7.69 14.90 14.75
C GLU A 372 -7.97 13.90 15.87
N PHE A 373 -7.15 12.85 15.96
CA PHE A 373 -7.31 11.83 16.97
C PHE A 373 -6.07 11.71 17.84
N ASN A 374 -6.26 11.87 19.14
CA ASN A 374 -5.23 11.60 20.12
C ASN A 374 -5.62 10.35 20.91
N ILE A 375 -4.96 9.23 20.60
CA ILE A 375 -5.27 7.93 21.20
C ILE A 375 -5.03 7.92 22.73
N GLU A 376 -4.01 8.65 23.22
CA GLU A 376 -3.70 8.70 24.66
C GLU A 376 -4.78 9.46 25.43
N ASP A 377 -5.25 10.59 24.86
CA ASP A 377 -6.32 11.38 25.46
C ASP A 377 -7.66 10.63 25.45
N PHE A 378 -7.98 9.99 24.32
CA PHE A 378 -9.16 9.13 24.20
C PHE A 378 -9.13 8.00 25.22
N CYS A 379 -8.02 7.28 25.32
CA CYS A 379 -7.85 6.16 26.27
C CYS A 379 -7.94 6.63 27.72
N ARG A 380 -7.39 7.80 28.04
CA ARG A 380 -7.49 8.39 29.40
C ARG A 380 -8.95 8.72 29.74
N LYS A 381 -9.68 9.33 28.81
CA LYS A 381 -11.06 9.76 29.01
C LYS A 381 -12.02 8.57 29.23
N PHE A 382 -11.86 7.50 28.45
CA PHE A 382 -12.76 6.35 28.46
C PHE A 382 -12.19 5.11 29.15
N LYS A 383 -11.02 5.21 29.78
CA LYS A 383 -10.33 4.13 30.50
C LYS A 383 -9.99 2.92 29.61
N TYR A 384 -9.54 3.18 28.41
CA TYR A 384 -9.05 2.16 27.47
C TYR A 384 -7.53 2.05 27.48
N PHE A 385 -7.03 0.97 26.83
CA PHE A 385 -5.62 0.81 26.52
C PHE A 385 -5.37 1.13 25.05
N PRO A 386 -4.23 1.80 24.69
CA PRO A 386 -3.99 2.27 23.33
C PRO A 386 -3.96 1.17 22.26
N VAL A 387 -3.34 0.02 22.54
CA VAL A 387 -3.16 -1.04 21.54
C VAL A 387 -4.49 -1.66 21.09
N PRO A 388 -5.42 -2.08 21.96
CA PRO A 388 -6.72 -2.58 21.55
C PRO A 388 -7.57 -1.51 20.84
N VAL A 389 -7.46 -0.24 21.22
CA VAL A 389 -8.16 0.86 20.54
C VAL A 389 -7.63 1.04 19.13
N ASP A 390 -6.32 1.08 18.93
CA ASP A 390 -5.70 1.15 17.61
C ASP A 390 -6.16 -0.02 16.71
N SER A 391 -6.21 -1.23 17.25
CA SER A 391 -6.72 -2.41 16.55
C SER A 391 -8.20 -2.28 16.20
N ALA A 392 -9.04 -1.81 17.12
CA ALA A 392 -10.46 -1.58 16.89
C ALA A 392 -10.69 -0.55 15.78
N LEU A 393 -9.92 0.54 15.75
CA LEU A 393 -10.00 1.56 14.71
C LEU A 393 -9.60 1.02 13.33
N LYS A 394 -8.58 0.17 13.26
CA LYS A 394 -8.18 -0.50 12.02
C LYS A 394 -9.26 -1.46 11.52
N ILE A 395 -9.90 -2.21 12.41
CA ILE A 395 -11.02 -3.10 12.05
C ILE A 395 -12.22 -2.29 11.57
N LEU A 396 -12.58 -1.20 12.23
CA LEU A 396 -13.64 -0.29 11.78
C LEU A 396 -13.34 0.33 10.41
N THR A 397 -12.07 0.61 10.13
CA THR A 397 -11.60 1.07 8.81
C THR A 397 -11.80 -0.01 7.75
N GLN A 398 -11.40 -1.24 8.04
CA GLN A 398 -11.62 -2.39 7.14
C GLN A 398 -13.11 -2.65 6.88
N ALA A 399 -13.94 -2.48 7.89
CA ALA A 399 -15.39 -2.61 7.76
C ALA A 399 -16.06 -1.41 7.06
N GLY A 400 -15.31 -0.35 6.75
CA GLY A 400 -15.79 0.80 5.99
C GLY A 400 -16.65 1.78 6.79
N TYR A 401 -16.52 1.86 8.12
CA TYR A 401 -17.25 2.82 8.97
C TYR A 401 -16.52 4.14 9.15
N LEU A 402 -15.20 4.09 9.12
CA LEU A 402 -14.33 5.24 9.20
C LEU A 402 -13.00 4.94 8.48
N GLU A 403 -12.19 5.95 8.24
CA GLU A 403 -10.80 5.81 7.85
C GLU A 403 -9.93 6.32 9.01
N TYR A 404 -9.10 5.44 9.55
CA TYR A 404 -8.12 5.78 10.55
C TYR A 404 -6.74 5.80 9.91
N THR A 405 -6.15 7.00 9.85
CA THR A 405 -4.79 7.20 9.34
C THR A 405 -3.83 7.32 10.51
N GLY A 406 -2.89 6.40 10.58
CA GLY A 406 -1.77 6.49 11.52
C GLY A 406 -0.75 7.56 11.11
N GLU A 407 0.31 7.73 11.90
CA GLU A 407 1.39 8.71 11.68
C GLU A 407 2.09 8.66 10.32
N GLN A 408 1.77 7.69 9.47
CA GLN A 408 2.50 7.39 8.24
C GLN A 408 1.99 8.11 6.98
N ASP A 409 0.77 8.61 6.98
CA ASP A 409 0.18 9.29 5.81
C ASP A 409 0.28 10.81 5.95
N ASN A 410 1.48 11.33 5.76
CA ASN A 410 1.81 12.74 6.00
C ASN A 410 1.57 13.67 4.81
N THR A 411 0.68 13.31 3.89
CA THR A 411 0.37 14.17 2.74
C THR A 411 -0.94 14.90 2.98
N SER A 412 -0.96 16.21 2.75
CA SER A 412 -2.19 16.99 2.84
C SER A 412 -3.24 16.50 1.86
N ARG A 413 -4.51 16.48 2.27
CA ARG A 413 -5.64 16.05 1.44
C ARG A 413 -6.72 17.13 1.40
N LEU A 414 -7.41 17.20 0.28
CA LEU A 414 -8.48 18.17 0.04
C LEU A 414 -9.66 17.51 -0.67
N LEU A 415 -10.87 17.83 -0.21
CA LEU A 415 -12.13 17.46 -0.85
C LEU A 415 -13.04 18.69 -0.89
N PHE A 416 -13.63 19.03 -2.03
CA PHE A 416 -14.70 20.03 -2.09
C PHE A 416 -16.03 19.42 -1.60
N THR A 417 -16.62 20.03 -0.59
CA THR A 417 -17.88 19.58 0.03
C THR A 417 -19.11 20.22 -0.59
N ILE A 418 -18.91 21.19 -1.47
CA ILE A 418 -19.97 21.86 -2.25
C ILE A 418 -19.94 21.35 -3.70
N ARG A 419 -21.03 21.57 -4.43
CA ARG A 419 -21.12 21.23 -5.85
C ARG A 419 -20.32 22.22 -6.69
N ARG A 420 -19.90 21.77 -7.87
CA ARG A 420 -19.10 22.57 -8.79
C ARG A 420 -19.79 23.85 -9.28
N ASP A 421 -21.10 23.81 -9.41
CA ASP A 421 -21.95 24.95 -9.79
C ASP A 421 -22.07 26.00 -8.67
N GLU A 422 -21.88 25.61 -7.41
CA GLU A 422 -21.92 26.55 -6.28
C GLU A 422 -20.64 27.39 -6.15
N LEU A 423 -19.55 27.00 -6.83
CA LEU A 423 -18.26 27.74 -6.82
C LEU A 423 -18.39 29.19 -7.35
N TYR A 424 -19.37 29.49 -8.16
CA TYR A 424 -19.60 30.85 -8.67
C TYR A 424 -19.87 31.86 -7.54
N ARG A 425 -20.45 31.44 -6.44
CA ARG A 425 -20.72 32.25 -5.26
C ARG A 425 -19.45 32.63 -4.50
N LEU A 426 -18.33 31.96 -4.77
CA LEU A 426 -17.04 32.17 -4.05
C LEU A 426 -16.17 33.25 -4.67
N ARG A 427 -16.50 33.76 -5.87
CA ARG A 427 -15.74 34.83 -6.53
C ARG A 427 -15.73 36.15 -5.74
N GLU A 428 -16.67 36.32 -4.82
CA GLU A 428 -16.76 37.50 -3.95
C GLU A 428 -15.83 37.44 -2.71
N MET A 429 -15.12 36.34 -2.50
CA MET A 429 -14.30 36.10 -1.31
C MET A 429 -12.88 36.74 -1.37
N GLY A 430 -12.54 37.39 -2.46
CA GLY A 430 -11.24 38.04 -2.68
C GLY A 430 -10.36 37.33 -3.69
N ASP A 431 -9.49 38.11 -4.34
CA ASP A 431 -8.69 37.64 -5.48
C ASP A 431 -7.73 36.50 -5.13
N ASP A 432 -7.12 36.53 -3.96
CA ASP A 432 -6.18 35.47 -3.51
C ASP A 432 -6.89 34.13 -3.27
N MET A 433 -8.11 34.17 -2.74
CA MET A 433 -8.91 33.00 -2.48
C MET A 433 -9.41 32.37 -3.78
N ASP A 434 -9.90 33.19 -4.72
CA ASP A 434 -10.32 32.71 -6.04
C ASP A 434 -9.13 32.12 -6.80
N LYS A 435 -7.98 32.79 -6.75
CA LYS A 435 -6.75 32.30 -7.35
C LYS A 435 -6.31 30.94 -6.79
N LEU A 436 -6.43 30.73 -5.47
CA LEU A 436 -6.15 29.45 -4.85
C LEU A 436 -7.11 28.36 -5.32
N ILE A 437 -8.41 28.64 -5.28
CA ILE A 437 -9.45 27.69 -5.74
C ILE A 437 -9.23 27.30 -7.19
N GLN A 438 -9.01 28.28 -8.09
CA GLN A 438 -8.76 28.01 -9.51
C GLN A 438 -7.47 27.22 -9.71
N THR A 439 -6.42 27.49 -8.94
CA THR A 439 -5.16 26.75 -9.00
C THR A 439 -5.34 25.32 -8.54
N VAL A 440 -6.09 25.07 -7.48
CA VAL A 440 -6.41 23.72 -7.02
C VAL A 440 -7.18 22.95 -8.10
N LEU A 441 -8.23 23.55 -8.67
CA LEU A 441 -9.05 22.91 -9.70
C LEU A 441 -8.26 22.60 -10.99
N ARG A 442 -7.29 23.43 -11.34
CA ARG A 442 -6.40 23.21 -12.48
C ARG A 442 -5.30 22.19 -12.18
N SER A 443 -4.88 22.09 -10.93
CA SER A 443 -3.75 21.25 -10.52
C SER A 443 -4.13 19.82 -10.18
N TYR A 444 -5.34 19.61 -9.65
CA TYR A 444 -5.74 18.32 -9.12
C TYR A 444 -7.07 17.85 -9.71
N THR A 445 -7.18 16.54 -9.93
CA THR A 445 -8.42 15.90 -10.42
C THR A 445 -9.12 15.15 -9.30
N GLY A 446 -10.44 15.01 -9.38
CA GLY A 446 -11.22 14.24 -8.42
C GLY A 446 -11.52 14.95 -7.11
N VAL A 447 -11.18 16.21 -6.97
CA VAL A 447 -11.37 17.01 -5.73
C VAL A 447 -12.82 17.19 -5.29
N PHE A 448 -13.82 16.84 -6.11
CA PHE A 448 -15.23 16.86 -5.77
C PHE A 448 -15.81 15.49 -5.45
N THR A 449 -15.06 14.42 -5.74
CA THR A 449 -15.55 13.04 -5.58
C THR A 449 -14.88 12.32 -4.42
N ASP A 450 -13.60 12.62 -4.17
CA ASP A 450 -12.85 12.00 -3.09
C ASP A 450 -11.71 12.90 -2.63
N TYR A 451 -11.14 12.59 -1.45
CA TYR A 451 -9.96 13.26 -0.94
C TYR A 451 -8.80 13.12 -1.90
N THR A 452 -8.30 14.25 -2.36
CA THR A 452 -7.16 14.31 -3.27
C THR A 452 -5.93 14.79 -2.53
N TYR A 453 -4.82 14.10 -2.68
CA TYR A 453 -3.53 14.53 -2.13
C TYR A 453 -3.09 15.84 -2.80
N ILE A 454 -2.78 16.83 -1.98
CA ILE A 454 -2.30 18.13 -2.43
C ILE A 454 -0.92 18.44 -1.84
N ASN A 455 -0.21 19.35 -2.50
CA ASN A 455 1.09 19.85 -2.04
C ASN A 455 1.03 21.37 -1.94
N GLU A 456 1.07 21.89 -0.71
CA GLU A 456 0.97 23.32 -0.43
C GLU A 456 2.15 24.12 -0.99
N ASP A 457 3.34 23.52 -1.07
CA ASP A 457 4.52 24.18 -1.65
C ASP A 457 4.32 24.40 -3.16
N SER A 458 3.78 23.39 -3.85
CA SER A 458 3.42 23.52 -5.27
C SER A 458 2.32 24.54 -5.51
N LEU A 459 1.32 24.59 -4.62
CA LEU A 459 0.26 25.60 -4.70
C LEU A 459 0.82 27.00 -4.45
N ALA A 460 1.73 27.17 -3.49
CA ALA A 460 2.39 28.44 -3.19
C ALA A 460 3.15 28.98 -4.42
N ILE A 461 3.94 28.14 -5.07
CA ILE A 461 4.69 28.50 -6.30
C ILE A 461 3.73 28.95 -7.40
N ARG A 462 2.63 28.25 -7.63
CA ARG A 462 1.67 28.52 -8.72
C ARG A 462 0.79 29.74 -8.46
N THR A 463 0.48 30.02 -7.20
CA THR A 463 -0.36 31.17 -6.83
C THR A 463 0.46 32.43 -6.56
N GLY A 464 1.75 32.30 -6.27
CA GLY A 464 2.60 33.40 -5.78
C GLY A 464 2.36 33.76 -4.32
N LEU A 465 1.59 32.93 -3.59
CA LEU A 465 1.35 33.08 -2.16
C LEU A 465 2.41 32.31 -1.37
N THR A 466 2.56 32.67 -0.09
CA THR A 466 3.40 31.90 0.83
C THR A 466 2.69 30.61 1.25
N ARG A 467 3.45 29.57 1.63
CA ARG A 467 2.89 28.31 2.17
C ARG A 467 1.96 28.58 3.38
N ARG A 468 2.31 29.53 4.23
CA ARG A 468 1.49 29.91 5.38
C ARG A 468 0.14 30.49 4.94
N GLN A 469 0.12 31.37 3.94
CA GLN A 469 -1.11 31.93 3.38
C GLN A 469 -1.98 30.83 2.74
N ILE A 470 -1.38 29.89 1.99
CA ILE A 470 -2.11 28.73 1.46
C ILE A 470 -2.78 27.95 2.59
N TYR A 471 -2.04 27.63 3.63
CA TYR A 471 -2.57 26.91 4.79
C TYR A 471 -3.74 27.68 5.46
N GLU A 472 -3.55 28.97 5.76
CA GLU A 472 -4.56 29.80 6.38
C GLU A 472 -5.84 29.91 5.53
N GLN A 473 -5.70 30.01 4.20
CA GLN A 473 -6.84 30.06 3.27
C GLN A 473 -7.57 28.71 3.17
N LEU A 474 -6.85 27.60 3.12
CA LEU A 474 -7.47 26.27 3.11
C LEU A 474 -8.21 25.98 4.42
N VAL A 475 -7.65 26.39 5.56
CA VAL A 475 -8.33 26.31 6.87
C VAL A 475 -9.58 27.19 6.90
N HIS A 476 -9.53 28.39 6.31
CA HIS A 476 -10.69 29.28 6.22
C HIS A 476 -11.81 28.69 5.36
N LEU A 477 -11.47 28.14 4.19
CA LEU A 477 -12.42 27.42 3.33
C LEU A 477 -13.04 26.20 4.04
N ALA A 478 -12.26 25.50 4.85
CA ALA A 478 -12.77 24.39 5.65
C ALA A 478 -13.76 24.83 6.74
N LYS A 479 -13.50 25.96 7.40
CA LYS A 479 -14.43 26.55 8.37
C LYS A 479 -15.75 26.96 7.72
N LEU A 480 -15.71 27.43 6.49
CA LEU A 480 -16.89 27.79 5.70
C LEU A 480 -17.62 26.58 5.08
N ARG A 481 -17.15 25.36 5.35
CA ARG A 481 -17.68 24.11 4.78
C ARG A 481 -17.68 24.06 3.25
N ILE A 482 -16.75 24.75 2.62
CA ILE A 482 -16.54 24.72 1.16
C ILE A 482 -15.65 23.57 0.78
N VAL A 483 -14.65 23.28 1.61
CA VAL A 483 -13.75 22.15 1.47
C VAL A 483 -13.62 21.40 2.79
N SER A 484 -13.26 20.14 2.69
CA SER A 484 -12.66 19.38 3.81
C SER A 484 -11.16 19.32 3.57
N TYR A 485 -10.38 19.92 4.47
CA TYR A 485 -8.94 20.03 4.37
C TYR A 485 -8.26 19.32 5.52
N ILE A 486 -7.39 18.38 5.18
CA ILE A 486 -6.55 17.64 6.12
C ILE A 486 -5.11 18.07 5.88
N PRO A 487 -4.58 18.97 6.72
CA PRO A 487 -3.21 19.42 6.56
C PRO A 487 -2.21 18.31 6.88
N ARG A 488 -1.04 18.38 6.28
CA ARG A 488 0.12 17.56 6.63
C ARG A 488 0.52 17.81 8.08
N LYS A 489 0.13 16.92 8.98
CA LYS A 489 0.53 16.92 10.39
C LYS A 489 0.99 15.51 10.79
N LYS A 490 1.80 15.43 11.84
CA LYS A 490 2.24 14.17 12.44
C LYS A 490 1.20 13.50 13.35
N THR A 491 0.00 14.06 13.45
CA THR A 491 -1.08 13.54 14.29
C THR A 491 -1.99 12.61 13.51
N PRO A 492 -2.42 11.48 14.08
CA PRO A 492 -3.42 10.61 13.48
C PRO A 492 -4.76 11.33 13.27
N TYR A 493 -5.52 10.86 12.25
CA TYR A 493 -6.85 11.39 11.95
C TYR A 493 -7.88 10.28 11.91
N ILE A 494 -9.14 10.66 12.15
CA ILE A 494 -10.31 9.86 11.85
C ILE A 494 -11.17 10.63 10.86
N ILE A 495 -11.50 9.98 9.75
CA ILE A 495 -12.43 10.46 8.74
C ILE A 495 -13.62 9.51 8.77
N TYR A 496 -14.81 10.05 8.97
CA TYR A 496 -16.01 9.22 8.94
C TYR A 496 -16.47 9.00 7.50
N THR A 497 -16.46 7.76 7.06
CA THR A 497 -16.87 7.36 5.71
C THR A 497 -18.37 7.07 5.59
N ARG A 498 -19.08 7.10 6.72
CA ARG A 498 -20.54 6.94 6.84
C ARG A 498 -21.10 7.88 7.88
N GLU A 499 -22.40 8.15 7.80
CA GLU A 499 -23.15 8.80 8.87
C GLU A 499 -23.10 7.96 10.14
N ARG A 500 -23.19 8.63 11.29
CA ARG A 500 -23.26 7.96 12.59
C ARG A 500 -24.49 7.06 12.65
N ILE A 501 -24.27 5.79 12.93
CA ILE A 501 -25.30 4.78 13.21
C ILE A 501 -25.20 4.30 14.66
N GLU A 502 -26.25 3.60 15.13
CA GLU A 502 -26.19 2.93 16.41
C GLU A 502 -25.09 1.84 16.40
N ALA A 503 -24.33 1.74 17.50
CA ALA A 503 -23.23 0.80 17.59
C ALA A 503 -23.66 -0.67 17.39
N GLN A 504 -24.89 -1.00 17.77
CA GLN A 504 -25.46 -2.34 17.59
C GLN A 504 -25.64 -2.73 16.11
N LEU A 505 -25.82 -1.75 15.22
CA LEU A 505 -25.98 -1.97 13.78
C LEU A 505 -24.65 -2.16 13.04
N ILE A 506 -23.53 -2.00 13.72
CA ILE A 506 -22.21 -2.22 13.15
C ILE A 506 -22.02 -3.71 12.87
N HIS A 507 -21.76 -4.02 11.60
CA HIS A 507 -21.44 -5.38 11.18
C HIS A 507 -19.92 -5.52 11.02
N ILE A 508 -19.34 -6.40 11.82
CA ILE A 508 -17.93 -6.76 11.79
C ILE A 508 -17.84 -8.24 11.39
N SER A 509 -17.11 -8.49 10.32
CA SER A 509 -16.84 -9.87 9.87
C SER A 509 -16.14 -10.70 10.97
N PRO A 510 -16.34 -12.01 10.98
CA PRO A 510 -15.72 -12.90 11.96
C PRO A 510 -14.21 -12.82 11.93
#